data_686d653a36a8cc2ee0ec5286cf8f4b90
#
_entry.id   686d653a36a8cc2ee0ec5286cf8f4b90
#
_cell.length_a   1.000
_cell.length_b   1.000
_cell.length_c   1.000
_cell.angle_alpha   90.00
_cell.angle_beta   90.00
_cell.angle_gamma   90.00
#
_symmetry.space_group_name_H-M   'P 1'
#
loop_
_entity.id
_entity.type
_entity.pdbx_description
1 polymer ?
#
loop_
_entity_poly.entity_id
_entity_poly.type
_entity_poly.pdbx_seq_one_letter_code
_entity_poly.pdbx_strand_id
1 'polypeptide(L)'
;MQTAIGLAFLIGGVFYFAFGVSRSFTFALLFLALAHAGGSILWVFSTVLLQRATEDEFRGRVFAAELGLATLTMAASNYVVGELMDRFGFSPRVVTAGVGIFFMLPGVVWFLTRRWWDRKEKFPAKAETEPVSSEQVAAALETEHFEM
;
A
#
# COMPACT_ATOMS: atom_id res chain seq x y z
N MET A 1 9.41 2.62 -5.17
CA MET A 1 8.19 1.93 -4.72
C MET A 1 7.29 2.79 -3.82
N GLN A 2 7.79 3.40 -2.78
CA GLN A 2 7.00 4.18 -1.82
C GLN A 2 6.23 5.37 -2.44
N THR A 3 6.83 6.08 -3.41
CA THR A 3 6.18 7.19 -4.12
C THR A 3 4.97 6.74 -4.95
N ALA A 4 5.04 5.53 -5.51
CA ALA A 4 3.96 4.98 -6.33
C ALA A 4 2.68 4.73 -5.51
N ILE A 5 2.81 4.33 -4.25
CA ILE A 5 1.67 4.10 -3.35
C ILE A 5 0.93 5.42 -3.08
N GLY A 6 1.66 6.47 -2.68
CA GLY A 6 1.07 7.78 -2.44
C GLY A 6 0.39 8.38 -3.69
N LEU A 7 1.04 8.23 -4.87
CA LEU A 7 0.46 8.65 -6.14
C LEU A 7 -0.80 7.86 -6.50
N ALA A 8 -0.82 6.55 -6.26
CA ALA A 8 -1.99 5.71 -6.54
C ALA A 8 -3.22 6.16 -5.73
N PHE A 9 -3.04 6.50 -4.44
CA PHE A 9 -4.11 7.05 -3.62
C PHE A 9 -4.60 8.41 -4.12
N LEU A 10 -3.70 9.32 -4.50
CA LEU A 10 -4.08 10.63 -5.02
C LEU A 10 -4.83 10.51 -6.36
N ILE A 11 -4.28 9.75 -7.30
CA ILE A 11 -4.87 9.55 -8.62
C ILE A 11 -6.23 8.86 -8.48
N GLY A 12 -6.33 7.79 -7.69
CA GLY A 12 -7.59 7.10 -7.42
C GLY A 12 -8.64 8.03 -6.81
N GLY A 13 -8.26 8.83 -5.81
CA GLY A 13 -9.13 9.81 -5.19
C GLY A 13 -9.62 10.89 -6.15
N VAL A 14 -8.74 11.41 -7.01
CA VAL A 14 -9.11 12.37 -8.06
C VAL A 14 -10.14 11.78 -9.02
N PHE A 15 -9.96 10.54 -9.47
CA PHE A 15 -10.90 9.89 -10.37
C PHE A 15 -12.23 9.57 -9.70
N TYR A 16 -12.25 9.15 -8.42
CA TYR A 16 -13.50 8.99 -7.67
C TYR A 16 -14.23 10.32 -7.46
N PHE A 17 -13.50 11.40 -7.17
CA PHE A 17 -14.08 12.73 -7.08
C PHE A 17 -14.68 13.16 -8.43
N ALA A 18 -13.91 13.02 -9.53
CA ALA A 18 -14.38 13.35 -10.88
C ALA A 18 -15.60 12.51 -11.28
N PHE A 19 -15.65 11.23 -10.88
CA PHE A 19 -16.81 10.38 -11.05
C PHE A 19 -18.04 10.95 -10.32
N GLY A 20 -17.92 11.35 -9.06
CA GLY A 20 -19.00 11.90 -8.25
C GLY A 20 -19.59 13.21 -8.82
N VAL A 21 -18.74 14.09 -9.39
CA VAL A 21 -19.19 15.37 -9.95
C VAL A 21 -19.58 15.28 -11.43
N SER A 22 -19.31 14.17 -12.11
CA SER A 22 -19.61 13.99 -13.53
C SER A 22 -21.10 14.04 -13.81
N ARG A 23 -21.49 14.80 -14.84
CA ARG A 23 -22.88 14.88 -15.32
C ARG A 23 -23.14 13.98 -16.53
N SER A 24 -22.10 13.52 -17.20
CA SER A 24 -22.19 12.64 -18.36
C SER A 24 -21.95 11.19 -17.93
N PHE A 25 -22.82 10.29 -18.36
CA PHE A 25 -22.71 8.85 -18.08
C PHE A 25 -21.41 8.26 -18.65
N THR A 26 -21.04 8.64 -19.85
CA THR A 26 -19.81 8.15 -20.51
C THR A 26 -18.56 8.55 -19.73
N PHE A 27 -18.46 9.83 -19.32
CA PHE A 27 -17.32 10.27 -18.51
C PHE A 27 -17.31 9.64 -17.11
N ALA A 28 -18.49 9.44 -16.52
CA ALA A 28 -18.59 8.74 -15.25
C ALA A 28 -18.03 7.32 -15.33
N LEU A 29 -18.40 6.55 -16.36
CA LEU A 29 -17.85 5.21 -16.58
C LEU A 29 -16.32 5.24 -16.79
N LEU A 30 -15.81 6.20 -17.55
CA LEU A 30 -14.38 6.34 -17.80
C LEU A 30 -13.62 6.61 -16.48
N PHE A 31 -14.09 7.57 -15.68
CA PHE A 31 -13.45 7.91 -14.40
C PHE A 31 -13.52 6.74 -13.42
N LEU A 32 -14.64 6.01 -13.38
CA LEU A 32 -14.77 4.82 -12.56
C LEU A 32 -13.79 3.73 -12.99
N ALA A 33 -13.65 3.46 -14.28
CA ALA A 33 -12.71 2.48 -14.81
C ALA A 33 -11.26 2.84 -14.47
N LEU A 34 -10.88 4.12 -14.61
CA LEU A 34 -9.54 4.61 -14.28
C LEU A 34 -9.25 4.53 -12.76
N ALA A 35 -10.24 4.85 -11.93
CA ALA A 35 -10.12 4.72 -10.47
C ALA A 35 -9.87 3.26 -10.06
N HIS A 36 -10.63 2.32 -10.63
CA HIS A 36 -10.49 0.90 -10.33
C HIS A 36 -9.20 0.29 -10.90
N ALA A 37 -8.75 0.72 -12.08
CA ALA A 37 -7.48 0.27 -12.64
C ALA A 37 -6.30 0.61 -11.71
N GLY A 38 -6.27 1.83 -11.17
CA GLY A 38 -5.28 2.24 -10.16
C GLY A 38 -5.36 1.41 -8.88
N GLY A 39 -6.57 1.18 -8.37
CA GLY A 39 -6.81 0.37 -7.17
C GLY A 39 -6.39 -1.09 -7.35
N SER A 40 -6.64 -1.68 -8.52
CA SER A 40 -6.24 -3.05 -8.83
C SER A 40 -4.72 -3.23 -8.83
N ILE A 41 -3.98 -2.27 -9.40
CA ILE A 41 -2.52 -2.27 -9.37
C ILE A 41 -2.03 -2.23 -7.93
N LEU A 42 -2.58 -1.32 -7.12
CA LEU A 42 -2.20 -1.20 -5.71
C LEU A 42 -2.45 -2.50 -4.94
N TRP A 43 -3.61 -3.14 -5.16
CA TRP A 43 -3.97 -4.41 -4.52
C TRP A 43 -2.98 -5.53 -4.87
N VAL A 44 -2.67 -5.71 -6.15
CA VAL A 44 -1.72 -6.74 -6.60
C VAL A 44 -0.33 -6.53 -6.00
N PHE A 45 0.18 -5.30 -6.03
CA PHE A 45 1.49 -5.01 -5.44
C PHE A 45 1.52 -5.22 -3.93
N SER A 46 0.47 -4.82 -3.21
CA SER A 46 0.34 -5.03 -1.77
C SER A 46 0.35 -6.52 -1.43
N THR A 47 -0.45 -7.31 -2.14
CA THR A 47 -0.52 -8.77 -1.97
C THR A 47 0.82 -9.46 -2.24
N VAL A 48 1.52 -9.07 -3.32
CA VAL A 48 2.86 -9.63 -3.62
C VAL A 48 3.89 -9.27 -2.54
N LEU A 49 3.85 -8.03 -2.04
CA LEU A 49 4.74 -7.62 -0.94
C LEU A 49 4.45 -8.39 0.34
N LEU A 50 3.18 -8.58 0.67
CA LEU A 50 2.76 -9.35 1.83
C LEU A 50 3.21 -10.82 1.72
N GLN A 51 3.07 -11.43 0.53
CA GLN A 51 3.56 -12.79 0.27
C GLN A 51 5.06 -12.93 0.51
N ARG A 52 5.85 -11.95 0.03
CA ARG A 52 7.31 -11.97 0.18
C ARG A 52 7.78 -11.70 1.61
N ALA A 53 6.99 -10.97 2.39
CA ALA A 53 7.29 -10.61 3.77
C ALA A 53 6.83 -11.68 4.78
N THR A 54 6.01 -12.65 4.34
CA THR A 54 5.41 -13.66 5.22
C THR A 54 6.05 -15.02 4.98
N GLU A 55 6.52 -15.66 6.06
CA GLU A 55 7.03 -17.03 6.04
C GLU A 55 5.93 -18.01 5.60
N ASP A 56 6.31 -19.09 4.93
CA ASP A 56 5.39 -20.04 4.30
C ASP A 56 4.40 -20.65 5.31
N GLU A 57 4.86 -20.92 6.53
CA GLU A 57 4.06 -21.48 7.63
C GLU A 57 2.90 -20.57 8.05
N PHE A 58 3.11 -19.24 8.04
CA PHE A 58 2.11 -18.25 8.48
C PHE A 58 1.27 -17.68 7.35
N ARG A 59 1.63 -17.94 6.09
CA ARG A 59 1.04 -17.31 4.91
C ARG A 59 -0.49 -17.48 4.89
N GLY A 60 -1.01 -18.67 5.13
CA GLY A 60 -2.44 -18.91 5.16
C GLY A 60 -3.19 -18.08 6.21
N ARG A 61 -2.64 -17.94 7.40
CA ARG A 61 -3.25 -17.18 8.51
C ARG A 61 -3.24 -15.68 8.21
N VAL A 62 -2.15 -15.17 7.65
CA VAL A 62 -1.98 -13.74 7.29
C VAL A 62 -2.97 -13.37 6.18
N PHE A 63 -3.10 -14.20 5.12
CA PHE A 63 -4.06 -13.94 4.04
C PHE A 63 -5.51 -14.07 4.49
N ALA A 64 -5.82 -15.00 5.37
CA ALA A 64 -7.16 -15.11 5.96
C ALA A 64 -7.51 -13.85 6.78
N ALA A 65 -6.57 -13.34 7.56
CA ALA A 65 -6.74 -12.10 8.32
C ALA A 65 -6.89 -10.87 7.39
N GLU A 66 -6.07 -10.76 6.35
CA GLU A 66 -6.18 -9.70 5.33
C GLU A 66 -7.57 -9.68 4.68
N LEU A 67 -8.02 -10.84 4.20
CA LEU A 67 -9.33 -10.96 3.56
C LEU A 67 -10.47 -10.68 4.54
N GLY A 68 -10.37 -11.15 5.78
CA GLY A 68 -11.34 -10.88 6.83
C GLY A 68 -11.46 -9.38 7.15
N LEU A 69 -10.31 -8.70 7.31
CA LEU A 69 -10.27 -7.25 7.53
C LEU A 69 -10.80 -6.47 6.32
N ALA A 70 -10.44 -6.87 5.10
CA ALA A 70 -10.96 -6.25 3.89
C ALA A 70 -12.48 -6.38 3.81
N THR A 71 -13.03 -7.58 4.05
CA THR A 71 -14.48 -7.84 4.04
C THR A 71 -15.20 -7.02 5.12
N LEU A 72 -14.65 -6.98 6.33
CA LEU A 72 -15.22 -6.19 7.42
C LEU A 72 -15.22 -4.69 7.09
N THR A 73 -14.14 -4.19 6.53
CA THR A 73 -14.02 -2.79 6.09
C THR A 73 -15.02 -2.46 4.99
N MET A 74 -15.21 -3.36 4.01
CA MET A 74 -16.22 -3.20 2.97
C MET A 74 -17.64 -3.17 3.54
N ALA A 75 -17.96 -4.07 4.47
CA ALA A 75 -19.27 -4.10 5.12
C ALA A 75 -19.54 -2.81 5.92
N ALA A 76 -18.56 -2.36 6.71
CA ALA A 76 -18.65 -1.12 7.47
C ALA A 76 -18.81 0.10 6.54
N SER A 77 -18.04 0.15 5.45
CA SER A 77 -18.14 1.25 4.47
C SER A 77 -19.50 1.30 3.81
N ASN A 78 -20.04 0.15 3.40
CA ASN A 78 -21.38 0.08 2.79
C ASN A 78 -22.47 0.52 3.78
N TYR A 79 -22.35 0.13 5.06
CA TYR A 79 -23.27 0.58 6.10
C TYR A 79 -23.23 2.10 6.28
N VAL A 80 -22.02 2.68 6.38
CA VAL A 80 -21.86 4.14 6.51
C VAL A 80 -22.43 4.88 5.30
N VAL A 81 -22.19 4.39 4.08
CA VAL A 81 -22.74 4.97 2.86
C VAL A 81 -24.26 4.91 2.87
N GLY A 82 -24.85 3.78 3.28
CA GLY A 82 -26.31 3.65 3.45
C GLY A 82 -26.87 4.67 4.43
N GLU A 83 -26.29 4.79 5.63
CA GLU A 83 -26.72 5.79 6.63
C GLU A 83 -26.63 7.23 6.12
N LEU A 84 -25.57 7.57 5.38
CA LEU A 84 -25.40 8.91 4.79
C LEU A 84 -26.50 9.23 3.78
N MET A 85 -26.92 8.24 2.99
CA MET A 85 -27.96 8.43 1.99
C MET A 85 -29.36 8.41 2.59
N ASP A 86 -29.65 7.45 3.48
CA ASP A 86 -31.00 7.22 4.00
C ASP A 86 -31.36 8.19 5.14
N ARG A 87 -30.40 8.44 6.04
CA ARG A 87 -30.65 9.24 7.24
C ARG A 87 -30.37 10.72 7.05
N PHE A 88 -29.27 11.02 6.32
CA PHE A 88 -28.86 12.41 6.08
C PHE A 88 -29.31 12.95 4.72
N GLY A 89 -29.91 12.13 3.87
CA GLY A 89 -30.46 12.56 2.57
C GLY A 89 -29.40 12.97 1.55
N PHE A 90 -28.13 12.55 1.74
CA PHE A 90 -27.10 12.88 0.76
C PHE A 90 -27.34 12.16 -0.56
N SER A 91 -27.16 12.87 -1.66
CA SER A 91 -27.24 12.25 -2.97
C SER A 91 -26.04 11.31 -3.22
N PRO A 92 -26.21 10.24 -4.03
CA PRO A 92 -25.10 9.34 -4.38
C PRO A 92 -23.86 10.05 -4.91
N ARG A 93 -24.07 11.15 -5.64
CA ARG A 93 -22.98 11.96 -6.18
C ARG A 93 -22.14 12.64 -5.09
N VAL A 94 -22.81 13.22 -4.09
CA VAL A 94 -22.16 13.88 -2.96
C VAL A 94 -21.36 12.85 -2.15
N VAL A 95 -21.96 11.70 -1.88
CA VAL A 95 -21.28 10.62 -1.14
C VAL A 95 -20.05 10.13 -1.92
N THR A 96 -20.19 9.88 -3.22
CA THR A 96 -19.05 9.44 -4.06
C THR A 96 -17.94 10.48 -4.14
N ALA A 97 -18.28 11.76 -4.28
CA ALA A 97 -17.28 12.84 -4.26
C ALA A 97 -16.57 12.90 -2.89
N GLY A 98 -17.32 12.75 -1.80
CA GLY A 98 -16.78 12.64 -0.45
C GLY A 98 -15.82 11.46 -0.27
N VAL A 99 -16.15 10.29 -0.79
CA VAL A 99 -15.28 9.11 -0.82
C VAL A 99 -14.00 9.42 -1.60
N GLY A 100 -14.09 10.11 -2.74
CA GLY A 100 -12.91 10.54 -3.51
C GLY A 100 -11.97 11.41 -2.69
N ILE A 101 -12.50 12.41 -1.98
CA ILE A 101 -11.71 13.29 -1.09
C ILE A 101 -11.09 12.47 0.04
N PHE A 102 -11.87 11.60 0.68
CA PHE A 102 -11.37 10.73 1.75
C PHE A 102 -10.26 9.81 1.27
N PHE A 103 -10.36 9.29 0.07
CA PHE A 103 -9.35 8.42 -0.54
C PHE A 103 -8.03 9.15 -0.85
N MET A 104 -8.06 10.48 -1.02
CA MET A 104 -6.84 11.29 -1.17
C MET A 104 -6.06 11.46 0.14
N LEU A 105 -6.73 11.39 1.32
CA LEU A 105 -6.10 11.65 2.60
C LEU A 105 -4.85 10.81 2.87
N PRO A 106 -4.88 9.47 2.69
CA PRO A 106 -3.68 8.65 2.87
C PRO A 106 -2.52 9.08 1.96
N GLY A 107 -2.82 9.45 0.72
CA GLY A 107 -1.82 9.95 -0.23
C GLY A 107 -1.19 11.27 0.23
N VAL A 108 -1.99 12.22 0.69
CA VAL A 108 -1.52 13.50 1.23
C VAL A 108 -0.68 13.28 2.48
N VAL A 109 -1.17 12.49 3.44
CA VAL A 109 -0.44 12.15 4.67
C VAL A 109 0.89 11.50 4.32
N TRP A 110 0.91 10.57 3.37
CA TRP A 110 2.13 9.93 2.90
C TRP A 110 3.17 10.92 2.39
N PHE A 111 2.78 11.89 1.56
CA PHE A 111 3.71 12.90 1.05
C PHE A 111 4.18 13.87 2.13
N LEU A 112 3.34 14.20 3.10
CA LEU A 112 3.72 15.06 4.23
C LEU A 112 4.69 14.37 5.20
N THR A 113 4.48 13.07 5.45
CA THR A 113 5.31 12.29 6.38
C THR A 113 6.58 11.74 5.74
N ARG A 114 6.64 11.64 4.41
CA ARG A 114 7.76 11.08 3.65
C ARG A 114 9.10 11.72 4.03
N ARG A 115 9.15 13.06 4.15
CA ARG A 115 10.36 13.79 4.55
C ARG A 115 10.87 13.38 5.94
N TRP A 116 9.97 12.92 6.79
CA TRP A 116 10.29 12.48 8.14
C TRP A 116 10.82 11.03 8.15
N TRP A 117 10.28 10.18 7.29
CA TRP A 117 10.74 8.79 7.08
C TRP A 117 12.10 8.72 6.42
N ASP A 118 12.32 9.47 5.36
CA ASP A 118 13.61 9.52 4.64
C ASP A 118 14.78 9.97 5.54
N ARG A 119 14.49 10.68 6.64
CA ARG A 119 15.50 11.03 7.65
C ARG A 119 15.82 9.89 8.61
N LYS A 120 14.90 8.99 8.86
CA LYS A 120 15.09 7.86 9.79
C LYS A 120 15.67 6.63 9.12
N GLU A 121 15.47 6.45 7.82
CA GLU A 121 16.03 5.36 7.02
C GLU A 121 17.49 5.58 6.57
N LYS A 122 18.18 6.58 7.07
CA LYS A 122 19.64 6.51 7.10
C LYS A 122 20.06 5.47 8.15
N PHE A 123 19.68 4.20 7.90
CA PHE A 123 20.44 3.10 8.46
C PHE A 123 21.90 3.34 8.04
N PRO A 124 22.87 3.26 8.98
CA PRO A 124 24.26 3.19 8.57
C PRO A 124 24.30 2.07 7.54
N ALA A 125 24.88 2.36 6.38
CA ALA A 125 25.14 1.34 5.38
C ALA A 125 25.64 0.13 6.15
N LYS A 126 24.94 -1.01 6.02
CA LYS A 126 25.35 -2.27 6.60
C LYS A 126 26.85 -2.33 6.29
N ALA A 127 27.69 -2.31 7.33
CA ALA A 127 29.12 -2.36 7.14
C ALA A 127 29.33 -3.43 6.07
N GLU A 128 29.76 -3.04 4.90
CA GLU A 128 30.16 -3.98 3.88
C GLU A 128 31.08 -4.91 4.65
N THR A 129 30.67 -6.16 4.81
CA THR A 129 31.57 -7.20 5.27
C THR A 129 32.72 -7.10 4.30
N GLU A 130 33.82 -6.47 4.73
CA GLU A 130 35.03 -6.43 3.94
C GLU A 130 35.21 -7.83 3.39
N PRO A 131 35.44 -8.01 2.10
CA PRO A 131 35.65 -9.33 1.54
C PRO A 131 36.82 -9.92 2.32
N VAL A 132 36.53 -11.03 3.00
CA VAL A 132 37.53 -11.74 3.82
C VAL A 132 38.77 -11.88 2.94
N SER A 133 39.84 -11.21 3.31
CA SER A 133 41.03 -11.20 2.47
C SER A 133 41.57 -12.64 2.35
N SER A 134 42.15 -12.97 1.20
CA SER A 134 42.77 -14.29 0.99
C SER A 134 43.79 -14.66 2.07
N GLU A 135 44.40 -13.65 2.69
CA GLU A 135 45.29 -13.81 3.84
C GLU A 135 44.57 -14.26 5.11
N GLN A 136 43.35 -13.75 5.37
CA GLN A 136 42.57 -14.17 6.54
C GLN A 136 42.02 -15.60 6.37
N VAL A 137 41.68 -15.98 5.14
CA VAL A 137 41.31 -17.37 4.84
C VAL A 137 42.47 -18.31 5.00
N ALA A 138 43.68 -17.94 4.52
CA ALA A 138 44.89 -18.74 4.68
C ALA A 138 45.28 -18.92 6.14
N ALA A 139 45.25 -17.86 6.94
CA ALA A 139 45.53 -17.91 8.37
C ALA A 139 44.53 -18.78 9.15
N ALA A 140 43.25 -18.78 8.78
CA ALA A 140 42.21 -19.64 9.38
C ALA A 140 42.47 -21.13 9.06
N LEU A 141 42.88 -21.44 7.84
CA LEU A 141 43.21 -22.82 7.43
C LEU A 141 44.50 -23.36 8.07
N GLU A 142 45.50 -22.51 8.36
CA GLU A 142 46.70 -22.92 9.07
C GLU A 142 46.42 -23.27 10.54
N THR A 143 45.48 -22.56 11.20
CA THR A 143 45.12 -22.88 12.60
C THR A 143 44.34 -24.19 12.73
N GLU A 144 43.50 -24.57 11.76
CA GLU A 144 42.81 -25.87 11.77
C GLU A 144 43.74 -27.07 11.58
N HIS A 145 44.87 -26.90 10.89
CA HIS A 145 45.84 -27.95 10.68
C HIS A 145 46.72 -28.26 11.91
N PHE A 146 46.72 -27.38 12.90
CA PHE A 146 47.55 -27.55 14.13
C PHE A 146 46.80 -28.25 15.28
N GLU A 147 45.44 -28.44 15.16
CA GLU A 147 44.63 -29.08 16.21
C GLU A 147 44.30 -30.56 15.94
N MET A 148 44.81 -31.14 14.86
CA MET A 148 44.72 -32.59 14.58
C MET A 148 46.03 -33.31 14.89
#